data_c3ee6500f089aab17fd8be4bcba60135
#
_entry.id   c3ee6500f089aab17fd8be4bcba60135
#
_cell.length_a   1.000
_cell.length_b   1.000
_cell.length_c   1.000
_cell.angle_alpha   90.00
_cell.angle_beta   90.00
_cell.angle_gamma   90.00
#
_symmetry.space_group_name_H-M   'P 1'
#
loop_
_entity.id
_entity.type
_entity.pdbx_description
1 polymer ?
#
loop_
_entity_poly.entity_id
_entity_poly.type
_entity_poly.pdbx_seq_one_letter_code
_entity_poly.pdbx_strand_id
1 'polypeptide(L)'
;MRLLLSVVLLAATPLVVGAQARKFPPDSLVNTQVFPHNTPVQQVIGQMRNITGDLGVRCQFCHVGQEGQPLDQFDFTKDDKDTKLIARQMMRMVAEINRRLDTLPGRAAGDPVVTCRTCHHGVSQPVPLQTIVMAADSIAGVDSAMRAYRNLRDRLYGRDAYDFGEPTLNIAAFRLARMGKHDDALALLALNETYYPNSSGMSVFRGNVLLMRGDTNGAALSYREAIRRDSTNGEARGRLQEIHRTP
;
A
#
# COMPACT_ATOMS: atom_id res chain seq x y z
N MET A 1 21.28 75.88 -20.48
CA MET A 1 20.94 75.55 -19.09
C MET A 1 20.24 74.18 -19.11
N ARG A 2 20.98 73.08 -18.94
CA ARG A 2 20.48 71.70 -19.01
C ARG A 2 20.28 71.21 -17.58
N LEU A 3 19.03 70.96 -17.16
CA LEU A 3 18.69 70.32 -15.92
C LEU A 3 18.93 68.80 -16.06
N LEU A 4 19.82 68.28 -15.24
CA LEU A 4 19.99 66.81 -15.03
C LEU A 4 19.01 66.38 -13.92
N LEU A 5 17.99 65.59 -14.30
CA LEU A 5 17.12 64.90 -13.37
C LEU A 5 17.86 63.61 -12.90
N SER A 6 18.25 63.57 -11.63
CA SER A 6 18.78 62.37 -11.02
C SER A 6 17.63 61.52 -10.51
N VAL A 7 17.40 60.35 -11.15
CA VAL A 7 16.45 59.34 -10.69
C VAL A 7 17.12 58.50 -9.61
N VAL A 8 16.63 58.61 -8.36
CA VAL A 8 17.06 57.73 -7.25
C VAL A 8 16.20 56.45 -7.31
N LEU A 9 16.81 55.34 -7.72
CA LEU A 9 16.21 54.01 -7.62
C LEU A 9 16.28 53.55 -6.14
N LEU A 10 15.15 53.54 -5.45
CA LEU A 10 15.02 52.84 -4.18
C LEU A 10 14.94 51.31 -4.45
N ALA A 11 16.00 50.58 -4.15
CA ALA A 11 16.01 49.12 -4.16
C ALA A 11 15.22 48.64 -2.92
N ALA A 12 14.01 48.11 -3.13
CA ALA A 12 13.26 47.40 -2.10
C ALA A 12 13.90 46.03 -1.87
N THR A 13 14.65 45.88 -0.79
CA THR A 13 15.13 44.55 -0.33
C THR A 13 13.94 43.74 0.22
N PRO A 14 13.68 42.54 -0.27
CA PRO A 14 12.66 41.68 0.32
C PRO A 14 13.05 41.31 1.74
N LEU A 15 12.24 41.67 2.72
CA LEU A 15 12.31 41.15 4.08
C LEU A 15 12.00 39.64 4.03
N VAL A 16 13.03 38.81 4.05
CA VAL A 16 12.89 37.39 4.32
C VAL A 16 12.50 37.27 5.81
N VAL A 17 11.22 37.16 6.06
CA VAL A 17 10.70 36.79 7.38
C VAL A 17 11.13 35.36 7.62
N GLY A 18 12.27 35.16 8.24
CA GLY A 18 12.75 33.87 8.69
C GLY A 18 11.73 33.26 9.66
N ALA A 19 11.18 32.11 9.31
CA ALA A 19 10.35 31.34 10.25
C ALA A 19 11.18 31.10 11.53
N GLN A 20 10.74 31.64 12.66
CA GLN A 20 11.42 31.41 13.95
C GLN A 20 11.38 29.90 14.24
N ALA A 21 12.56 29.32 14.49
CA ALA A 21 12.69 27.94 14.94
C ALA A 21 11.87 27.74 16.24
N ARG A 22 10.97 26.77 16.22
CA ARG A 22 10.15 26.42 17.37
C ARG A 22 10.87 25.39 18.21
N LYS A 23 10.70 25.45 19.55
CA LYS A 23 11.27 24.44 20.42
C LYS A 23 10.65 23.06 20.13
N PHE A 24 11.49 22.02 19.93
CA PHE A 24 11.03 20.65 19.87
C PHE A 24 11.84 19.76 20.83
N PRO A 25 11.21 19.01 21.72
CA PRO A 25 9.78 18.95 22.02
C PRO A 25 9.19 20.29 22.50
N PRO A 26 7.91 20.61 22.19
CA PRO A 26 7.24 21.81 22.71
C PRO A 26 6.99 21.64 24.21
N ASP A 27 6.85 22.76 24.93
CA ASP A 27 6.54 22.73 26.36
C ASP A 27 5.09 22.33 26.65
N SER A 28 4.18 22.56 25.72
CA SER A 28 2.78 22.20 25.81
C SER A 28 2.20 21.81 24.46
N LEU A 29 1.10 21.05 24.49
CA LEU A 29 0.36 20.64 23.30
C LEU A 29 -0.61 21.74 22.87
N VAL A 30 -0.60 22.05 21.58
CA VAL A 30 -1.55 22.97 20.95
C VAL A 30 -2.28 22.22 19.85
N ASN A 31 -3.61 22.52 19.70
CA ASN A 31 -4.46 21.90 18.69
C ASN A 31 -4.60 20.36 18.82
N THR A 32 -4.68 19.86 20.06
CA THR A 32 -5.02 18.46 20.34
C THR A 32 -6.52 18.25 20.23
N GLN A 33 -6.96 17.36 19.34
CA GLN A 33 -8.37 17.05 19.11
C GLN A 33 -8.73 15.58 19.38
N VAL A 34 -7.73 14.73 19.59
CA VAL A 34 -7.91 13.30 19.85
C VAL A 34 -7.34 12.93 21.22
N PHE A 35 -6.25 13.54 21.62
CA PHE A 35 -5.68 13.34 22.95
C PHE A 35 -6.31 14.32 23.96
N PRO A 36 -6.54 13.89 25.21
CA PRO A 36 -6.88 14.80 26.30
C PRO A 36 -5.84 15.94 26.41
N HIS A 37 -6.28 17.16 26.76
CA HIS A 37 -5.41 18.34 26.84
C HIS A 37 -4.27 18.20 27.85
N ASN A 38 -4.44 17.39 28.88
CA ASN A 38 -3.47 17.11 29.93
C ASN A 38 -2.53 15.93 29.60
N THR A 39 -2.60 15.36 28.38
CA THR A 39 -1.72 14.26 27.98
C THR A 39 -0.26 14.75 27.96
N PRO A 40 0.69 14.07 28.60
CA PRO A 40 2.10 14.46 28.56
C PRO A 40 2.63 14.52 27.12
N VAL A 41 3.39 15.57 26.80
CA VAL A 41 3.98 15.81 25.48
C VAL A 41 4.75 14.60 24.96
N GLN A 42 5.55 13.98 25.82
CA GLN A 42 6.37 12.80 25.45
C GLN A 42 5.51 11.59 25.09
N GLN A 43 4.38 11.41 25.74
CA GLN A 43 3.42 10.34 25.41
C GLN A 43 2.84 10.55 24.02
N VAL A 44 2.45 11.79 23.67
CA VAL A 44 1.94 12.10 22.33
C VAL A 44 3.03 11.87 21.27
N ILE A 45 4.26 12.31 21.52
CA ILE A 45 5.39 12.07 20.61
C ILE A 45 5.64 10.57 20.43
N GLY A 46 5.58 9.77 21.49
CA GLY A 46 5.66 8.31 21.42
C GLY A 46 4.58 7.72 20.52
N GLN A 47 3.32 8.13 20.71
CA GLN A 47 2.22 7.69 19.84
C GLN A 47 2.41 8.10 18.37
N MET A 48 2.89 9.32 18.10
CA MET A 48 3.19 9.77 16.73
C MET A 48 4.28 8.92 16.07
N ARG A 49 5.31 8.51 16.81
CA ARG A 49 6.34 7.59 16.31
C ARG A 49 5.77 6.22 15.98
N ASN A 50 4.89 5.68 16.82
CA ASN A 50 4.21 4.42 16.54
C ASN A 50 3.37 4.54 15.26
N ILE A 51 2.54 5.59 15.15
CA ILE A 51 1.72 5.85 13.96
C ILE A 51 2.57 5.95 12.69
N THR A 52 3.71 6.68 12.74
CA THR A 52 4.58 6.76 11.56
C THR A 52 5.18 5.41 11.17
N GLY A 53 5.53 4.57 12.14
CA GLY A 53 5.98 3.19 11.90
C GLY A 53 4.88 2.30 11.35
N ASP A 54 3.67 2.40 11.91
CA ASP A 54 2.51 1.61 11.51
C ASP A 54 2.03 1.92 10.08
N LEU A 55 2.22 3.17 9.63
CA LEU A 55 1.85 3.63 8.29
C LEU A 55 3.02 3.66 7.28
N GLY A 56 4.25 3.42 7.72
CA GLY A 56 5.44 3.51 6.86
C GLY A 56 5.70 4.92 6.32
N VAL A 57 5.34 5.96 7.08
CA VAL A 57 5.46 7.37 6.69
C VAL A 57 6.36 8.16 7.65
N ARG A 58 6.63 9.44 7.35
CA ARG A 58 7.36 10.36 8.22
C ARG A 58 6.47 11.52 8.65
N CYS A 59 6.97 12.36 9.59
CA CYS A 59 6.20 13.46 10.20
C CYS A 59 5.61 14.42 9.17
N GLN A 60 6.33 14.73 8.10
CA GLN A 60 5.87 15.62 7.03
C GLN A 60 4.67 15.07 6.23
N PHE A 61 4.35 13.80 6.36
CA PHE A 61 3.16 13.24 5.71
C PHE A 61 1.86 13.88 6.26
N CYS A 62 1.81 14.09 7.58
CA CYS A 62 0.65 14.66 8.26
C CYS A 62 0.86 16.09 8.74
N HIS A 63 2.08 16.51 9.04
CA HIS A 63 2.38 17.83 9.61
C HIS A 63 3.03 18.74 8.60
N VAL A 64 2.84 20.07 8.78
CA VAL A 64 3.44 21.09 7.93
C VAL A 64 4.94 21.15 8.20
N GLY A 65 5.72 20.78 7.21
CA GLY A 65 7.18 20.68 7.21
C GLY A 65 7.63 19.93 5.95
N GLN A 66 8.94 19.90 5.72
CA GLN A 66 9.54 19.28 4.53
C GLN A 66 10.42 18.08 4.92
N GLU A 67 10.68 17.20 3.96
CA GLU A 67 11.61 16.08 4.16
C GLU A 67 13.01 16.59 4.43
N GLY A 68 13.68 15.99 5.42
CA GLY A 68 15.02 16.40 5.86
C GLY A 68 15.06 17.65 6.73
N GLN A 69 13.95 18.37 6.90
CA GLN A 69 13.87 19.54 7.77
C GLN A 69 13.89 19.12 9.25
N PRO A 70 14.63 19.86 10.13
CA PRO A 70 14.59 19.64 11.58
C PRO A 70 13.20 19.82 12.17
N LEU A 71 12.86 19.04 13.21
CA LEU A 71 11.51 19.03 13.79
C LEU A 71 11.10 20.35 14.47
N ASP A 72 12.06 21.14 14.94
CA ASP A 72 11.85 22.48 15.49
C ASP A 72 11.39 23.52 14.44
N GLN A 73 11.51 23.19 13.17
CA GLN A 73 11.03 24.00 12.05
C GLN A 73 9.66 23.55 11.53
N PHE A 74 9.11 22.43 12.06
CA PHE A 74 7.78 21.96 11.69
C PHE A 74 6.69 22.78 12.39
N ASP A 75 5.55 22.95 11.70
CA ASP A 75 4.34 23.47 12.33
C ASP A 75 3.35 22.35 12.65
N PHE A 76 3.46 21.80 13.85
CA PHE A 76 2.55 20.75 14.32
C PHE A 76 1.17 21.25 14.67
N THR A 77 0.96 22.57 14.75
CA THR A 77 -0.32 23.18 15.16
C THR A 77 -1.29 23.37 14.00
N LYS A 78 -0.79 23.48 12.76
CA LYS A 78 -1.60 23.68 11.57
C LYS A 78 -2.34 22.42 11.12
N ASP A 79 -3.50 22.63 10.52
CA ASP A 79 -4.37 21.60 9.95
C ASP A 79 -4.46 21.68 8.41
N ASP A 80 -3.44 22.24 7.78
CA ASP A 80 -3.39 22.50 6.32
C ASP A 80 -3.31 21.21 5.48
N LYS A 81 -3.06 20.04 6.12
CA LYS A 81 -2.93 18.75 5.42
C LYS A 81 -4.12 17.85 5.69
N ASP A 82 -4.82 17.45 4.63
CA ASP A 82 -5.92 16.48 4.72
C ASP A 82 -5.51 15.18 5.41
N THR A 83 -4.26 14.73 5.19
CA THR A 83 -3.72 13.53 5.84
C THR A 83 -3.72 13.63 7.37
N LYS A 84 -3.53 14.82 7.95
CA LYS A 84 -3.65 15.05 9.39
C LYS A 84 -5.09 14.93 9.86
N LEU A 85 -6.04 15.49 9.09
CA LEU A 85 -7.46 15.42 9.40
C LEU A 85 -7.98 13.99 9.29
N ILE A 86 -7.57 13.27 8.24
CA ILE A 86 -7.88 11.84 8.05
C ILE A 86 -7.31 11.01 9.20
N ALA A 87 -6.06 11.24 9.59
CA ALA A 87 -5.43 10.51 10.69
C ALA A 87 -6.21 10.68 12.01
N ARG A 88 -6.71 11.87 12.32
CA ARG A 88 -7.57 12.09 13.50
C ARG A 88 -8.86 11.26 13.44
N GLN A 89 -9.50 11.15 12.27
CA GLN A 89 -10.69 10.32 12.12
C GLN A 89 -10.35 8.83 12.29
N MET A 90 -9.23 8.36 11.71
CA MET A 90 -8.75 7.00 11.88
C MET A 90 -8.45 6.67 13.35
N MET A 91 -7.82 7.60 14.09
CA MET A 91 -7.56 7.41 15.53
C MET A 91 -8.86 7.27 16.33
N ARG A 92 -9.90 8.08 16.03
CA ARG A 92 -11.23 7.97 16.66
C ARG A 92 -11.89 6.63 16.31
N MET A 93 -11.79 6.21 15.06
CA MET A 93 -12.32 4.90 14.60
C MET A 93 -11.67 3.74 15.35
N VAL A 94 -10.33 3.73 15.48
CA VAL A 94 -9.61 2.70 16.24
C VAL A 94 -10.05 2.68 17.70
N ALA A 95 -10.20 3.84 18.34
CA ALA A 95 -10.71 3.93 19.71
C ALA A 95 -12.12 3.35 19.84
N GLU A 96 -13.01 3.64 18.90
CA GLU A 96 -14.38 3.10 18.89
C GLU A 96 -14.40 1.58 18.66
N ILE A 97 -13.56 1.06 17.76
CA ILE A 97 -13.43 -0.39 17.55
C ILE A 97 -13.00 -1.07 18.85
N ASN A 98 -11.96 -0.56 19.51
CA ASN A 98 -11.48 -1.13 20.77
C ASN A 98 -12.54 -1.07 21.88
N ARG A 99 -13.25 0.05 22.00
CA ARG A 99 -14.37 0.17 22.95
C ARG A 99 -15.45 -0.90 22.72
N ARG A 100 -15.75 -1.23 21.46
CA ARG A 100 -16.69 -2.31 21.13
C ARG A 100 -16.11 -3.68 21.43
N LEU A 101 -14.83 -3.90 21.13
CA LEU A 101 -14.15 -5.15 21.47
C LEU A 101 -14.22 -5.45 22.98
N ASP A 102 -14.04 -4.43 23.83
CA ASP A 102 -14.09 -4.55 25.27
C ASP A 102 -15.47 -5.00 25.81
N THR A 103 -16.54 -4.89 25.01
CA THR A 103 -17.89 -5.35 25.36
C THR A 103 -18.19 -6.78 24.90
N LEU A 104 -17.28 -7.45 24.23
CA LEU A 104 -17.51 -8.82 23.74
C LEU A 104 -17.48 -9.84 24.89
N PRO A 105 -18.37 -10.86 24.86
CA PRO A 105 -18.34 -11.93 25.84
C PRO A 105 -17.00 -12.67 25.85
N GLY A 106 -16.47 -12.94 27.04
CA GLY A 106 -15.19 -13.64 27.22
C GLY A 106 -13.93 -12.79 27.04
N ARG A 107 -14.07 -11.50 26.76
CA ARG A 107 -12.94 -10.56 26.67
C ARG A 107 -12.30 -10.35 28.04
N ALA A 108 -10.96 -10.41 28.10
CA ALA A 108 -10.18 -10.23 29.31
C ALA A 108 -9.24 -9.02 29.20
N ALA A 109 -8.82 -8.48 30.36
CA ALA A 109 -7.78 -7.46 30.40
C ALA A 109 -6.46 -8.04 29.84
N GLY A 110 -5.87 -7.36 28.87
CA GLY A 110 -4.64 -7.78 28.18
C GLY A 110 -4.88 -8.52 26.86
N ASP A 111 -6.13 -8.75 26.47
CA ASP A 111 -6.41 -9.25 25.12
C ASP A 111 -5.94 -8.28 24.04
N PRO A 112 -5.56 -8.78 22.85
CA PRO A 112 -5.06 -7.96 21.76
C PRO A 112 -6.03 -6.84 21.40
N VAL A 113 -5.50 -5.62 21.19
CA VAL A 113 -6.26 -4.44 20.75
C VAL A 113 -5.96 -4.14 19.28
N VAL A 114 -6.90 -3.50 18.61
CA VAL A 114 -6.68 -2.97 17.27
C VAL A 114 -5.79 -1.74 17.35
N THR A 115 -4.78 -1.69 16.50
CA THR A 115 -3.87 -0.56 16.32
C THR A 115 -3.90 -0.09 14.86
N CYS A 116 -3.20 0.99 14.53
CA CYS A 116 -3.03 1.40 13.13
C CYS A 116 -2.37 0.27 12.31
N ARG A 117 -1.39 -0.42 12.90
CA ARG A 117 -0.67 -1.53 12.25
C ARG A 117 -1.56 -2.71 11.91
N THR A 118 -2.61 -2.98 12.68
CA THR A 118 -3.56 -4.08 12.43
C THR A 118 -4.18 -4.03 11.02
N CYS A 119 -4.36 -2.82 10.47
CA CYS A 119 -4.88 -2.63 9.11
C CYS A 119 -3.81 -2.16 8.13
N HIS A 120 -2.87 -1.31 8.57
CA HIS A 120 -1.92 -0.64 7.67
C HIS A 120 -0.66 -1.46 7.37
N HIS A 121 -0.21 -2.33 8.28
CA HIS A 121 0.95 -3.21 8.06
C HIS A 121 2.23 -2.49 7.57
N GLY A 122 2.41 -1.21 7.91
CA GLY A 122 3.55 -0.40 7.47
C GLY A 122 3.35 0.30 6.12
N VAL A 123 2.11 0.44 5.66
CA VAL A 123 1.77 1.21 4.45
C VAL A 123 0.62 2.19 4.72
N SER A 124 0.70 3.38 4.13
CA SER A 124 -0.31 4.44 4.36
C SER A 124 -1.68 4.12 3.75
N GLN A 125 -1.75 3.27 2.74
CA GLN A 125 -2.98 2.83 2.10
C GLN A 125 -3.06 1.30 2.15
N PRO A 126 -3.88 0.73 3.06
CA PRO A 126 -3.97 -0.72 3.25
C PRO A 126 -4.91 -1.35 2.22
N VAL A 127 -4.49 -1.41 0.97
CA VAL A 127 -5.23 -2.11 -0.08
C VAL A 127 -4.50 -3.40 -0.46
N PRO A 128 -5.23 -4.49 -0.78
CA PRO A 128 -4.61 -5.74 -1.21
C PRO A 128 -3.70 -5.56 -2.43
N LEU A 129 -2.57 -6.27 -2.48
CA LEU A 129 -1.59 -6.14 -3.55
C LEU A 129 -2.19 -6.42 -4.94
N GLN A 130 -3.07 -7.41 -5.06
CA GLN A 130 -3.78 -7.67 -6.32
C GLN A 130 -4.63 -6.48 -6.79
N THR A 131 -5.17 -5.68 -5.88
CA THR A 131 -5.94 -4.47 -6.23
C THR A 131 -5.02 -3.40 -6.84
N ILE A 132 -3.80 -3.24 -6.29
CA ILE A 132 -2.80 -2.32 -6.84
C ILE A 132 -2.37 -2.76 -8.24
N VAL A 133 -2.10 -4.06 -8.42
CA VAL A 133 -1.72 -4.65 -9.70
C VAL A 133 -2.82 -4.44 -10.75
N MET A 134 -4.08 -4.74 -10.40
CA MET A 134 -5.23 -4.54 -11.28
C MET A 134 -5.45 -3.07 -11.64
N ALA A 135 -5.30 -2.15 -10.68
CA ALA A 135 -5.42 -0.72 -10.95
C ALA A 135 -4.31 -0.22 -11.89
N ALA A 136 -3.08 -0.67 -11.71
CA ALA A 136 -1.96 -0.31 -12.59
C ALA A 136 -2.16 -0.84 -14.01
N ASP A 137 -2.71 -2.04 -14.18
CA ASP A 137 -3.11 -2.58 -15.48
C ASP A 137 -4.20 -1.74 -16.14
N SER A 138 -5.23 -1.38 -15.39
CA SER A 138 -6.34 -0.57 -15.90
C SER A 138 -5.89 0.82 -16.40
N ILE A 139 -4.88 1.42 -15.76
CA ILE A 139 -4.38 2.76 -16.09
C ILE A 139 -3.41 2.73 -17.30
N ALA A 140 -2.49 1.79 -17.32
CA ALA A 140 -1.37 1.81 -18.27
C ALA A 140 -0.90 0.41 -18.73
N GLY A 141 -1.80 -0.58 -18.68
CA GLY A 141 -1.57 -1.93 -19.19
C GLY A 141 -0.69 -2.81 -18.32
N VAL A 142 -0.53 -4.05 -18.75
CA VAL A 142 0.12 -5.12 -17.97
C VAL A 142 1.59 -4.83 -17.61
N ASP A 143 2.32 -4.12 -18.45
CA ASP A 143 3.71 -3.72 -18.13
C ASP A 143 3.76 -2.81 -16.91
N SER A 144 2.78 -1.92 -16.75
CA SER A 144 2.65 -1.06 -15.56
C SER A 144 2.31 -1.89 -14.32
N ALA A 145 1.41 -2.86 -14.45
CA ALA A 145 1.07 -3.81 -13.38
C ALA A 145 2.29 -4.60 -12.91
N MET A 146 3.07 -5.14 -13.85
CA MET A 146 4.29 -5.89 -13.54
C MET A 146 5.36 -5.01 -12.87
N ARG A 147 5.55 -3.77 -13.34
CA ARG A 147 6.46 -2.81 -12.68
C ARG A 147 6.00 -2.46 -11.27
N ALA A 148 4.72 -2.22 -11.07
CA ALA A 148 4.15 -1.92 -9.75
C ALA A 148 4.40 -3.08 -8.77
N TYR A 149 4.14 -4.33 -9.20
CA TYR A 149 4.39 -5.51 -8.39
C TYR A 149 5.88 -5.65 -8.02
N ARG A 150 6.80 -5.57 -9.02
CA ARG A 150 8.23 -5.67 -8.77
C ARG A 150 8.72 -4.60 -7.79
N ASN A 151 8.36 -3.35 -8.01
CA ASN A 151 8.75 -2.24 -7.13
C ASN A 151 8.27 -2.43 -5.68
N LEU A 152 7.06 -2.92 -5.49
CA LEU A 152 6.53 -3.20 -4.15
C LEU A 152 7.24 -4.40 -3.52
N ARG A 153 7.49 -5.45 -4.29
CA ARG A 153 8.22 -6.64 -3.82
C ARG A 153 9.64 -6.30 -3.41
N ASP A 154 10.39 -5.55 -4.23
CA ASP A 154 11.79 -5.16 -3.93
C ASP A 154 11.90 -4.36 -2.62
N ARG A 155 10.91 -3.53 -2.31
CA ARG A 155 10.92 -2.69 -1.12
C ARG A 155 10.31 -3.33 0.12
N LEU A 156 9.31 -4.19 -0.04
CA LEU A 156 8.41 -4.58 1.04
C LEU A 156 8.30 -6.10 1.24
N TYR A 157 8.96 -6.93 0.42
CA TYR A 157 8.99 -8.37 0.63
C TYR A 157 9.56 -8.72 2.00
N GLY A 158 8.88 -9.58 2.75
CA GLY A 158 9.26 -9.97 4.10
C GLY A 158 8.98 -8.93 5.19
N ARG A 159 8.30 -7.80 4.86
CA ARG A 159 7.93 -6.74 5.83
C ARG A 159 6.49 -6.78 6.31
N ASP A 160 5.74 -7.83 5.96
CA ASP A 160 4.33 -8.01 6.33
C ASP A 160 3.37 -6.94 5.75
N ALA A 161 3.86 -6.09 4.85
CA ALA A 161 3.07 -5.01 4.24
C ALA A 161 2.04 -5.51 3.23
N TYR A 162 2.41 -6.53 2.46
CA TYR A 162 1.59 -7.16 1.44
C TYR A 162 1.85 -8.67 1.38
N ASP A 163 0.83 -9.42 0.99
CA ASP A 163 0.98 -10.82 0.62
C ASP A 163 1.60 -10.91 -0.79
N PHE A 164 2.87 -11.33 -0.84
CA PHE A 164 3.60 -11.63 -2.06
C PHE A 164 3.57 -13.12 -2.41
N GLY A 165 2.73 -13.91 -1.76
CA GLY A 165 2.55 -15.32 -2.05
C GLY A 165 2.05 -15.57 -3.46
N GLU A 166 2.25 -16.79 -3.93
CA GLU A 166 1.84 -17.24 -5.26
C GLU A 166 0.37 -16.90 -5.62
N PRO A 167 -0.61 -17.05 -4.69
CA PRO A 167 -2.01 -16.78 -5.01
C PRO A 167 -2.29 -15.34 -5.46
N THR A 168 -1.51 -14.37 -5.00
CA THR A 168 -1.75 -12.94 -5.26
C THR A 168 -1.78 -12.60 -6.76
N LEU A 169 -0.75 -13.00 -7.51
CA LEU A 169 -0.73 -12.76 -8.96
C LEU A 169 -1.63 -13.74 -9.71
N ASN A 170 -1.84 -14.95 -9.22
CA ASN A 170 -2.78 -15.91 -9.83
C ASN A 170 -4.21 -15.36 -9.81
N ILE A 171 -4.64 -14.78 -8.67
CA ILE A 171 -5.97 -14.16 -8.55
C ILE A 171 -6.09 -12.96 -9.48
N ALA A 172 -5.06 -12.10 -9.56
CA ALA A 172 -5.08 -10.95 -10.47
C ALA A 172 -5.17 -11.40 -11.94
N ALA A 173 -4.35 -12.37 -12.34
CA ALA A 173 -4.36 -12.94 -13.69
C ALA A 173 -5.73 -13.57 -14.04
N PHE A 174 -6.31 -14.34 -13.12
CA PHE A 174 -7.62 -14.93 -13.35
C PHE A 174 -8.73 -13.88 -13.52
N ARG A 175 -8.68 -12.78 -12.75
CA ARG A 175 -9.60 -11.65 -12.91
C ARG A 175 -9.46 -10.99 -14.28
N LEU A 176 -8.22 -10.75 -14.74
CA LEU A 176 -7.95 -10.21 -16.08
C LEU A 176 -8.49 -11.13 -17.17
N ALA A 177 -8.25 -12.43 -17.05
CA ALA A 177 -8.77 -13.42 -18.02
C ALA A 177 -10.30 -13.39 -18.10
N ARG A 178 -11.00 -13.26 -16.95
CA ARG A 178 -12.46 -13.11 -16.92
C ARG A 178 -12.97 -11.82 -17.56
N MET A 179 -12.11 -10.79 -17.65
CA MET A 179 -12.39 -9.53 -18.35
C MET A 179 -12.03 -9.60 -19.84
N GLY A 180 -11.62 -10.77 -20.36
CA GLY A 180 -11.18 -10.97 -21.74
C GLY A 180 -9.73 -10.57 -22.01
N LYS A 181 -8.99 -10.10 -21.01
CA LYS A 181 -7.59 -9.70 -21.14
C LYS A 181 -6.66 -10.92 -20.95
N HIS A 182 -6.77 -11.89 -21.86
CA HIS A 182 -6.07 -13.17 -21.72
C HIS A 182 -4.54 -13.04 -21.81
N ASP A 183 -4.05 -12.17 -22.70
CA ASP A 183 -2.60 -11.98 -22.86
C ASP A 183 -2.00 -11.25 -21.65
N ASP A 184 -2.69 -10.26 -21.07
CA ASP A 184 -2.29 -9.61 -19.84
C ASP A 184 -2.25 -10.60 -18.66
N ALA A 185 -3.26 -11.49 -18.59
CA ALA A 185 -3.30 -12.55 -17.59
C ALA A 185 -2.12 -13.51 -17.72
N LEU A 186 -1.79 -13.94 -18.94
CA LEU A 186 -0.65 -14.82 -19.20
C LEU A 186 0.69 -14.15 -18.85
N ALA A 187 0.82 -12.83 -19.10
CA ALA A 187 2.00 -12.07 -18.73
C ALA A 187 2.19 -12.00 -17.20
N LEU A 188 1.10 -11.79 -16.43
CA LEU A 188 1.17 -11.84 -14.96
C LEU A 188 1.51 -13.23 -14.43
N LEU A 189 0.97 -14.30 -15.04
CA LEU A 189 1.34 -15.69 -14.69
C LEU A 189 2.81 -15.97 -14.99
N ALA A 190 3.33 -15.50 -16.12
CA ALA A 190 4.75 -15.62 -16.47
C ALA A 190 5.64 -14.88 -15.46
N LEU A 191 5.23 -13.67 -15.01
CA LEU A 191 5.93 -12.97 -13.94
C LEU A 191 5.91 -13.78 -12.63
N ASN A 192 4.75 -14.34 -12.25
CA ASN A 192 4.63 -15.12 -11.02
C ASN A 192 5.53 -16.38 -11.05
N GLU A 193 5.63 -17.03 -12.21
CA GLU A 193 6.48 -18.21 -12.39
C GLU A 193 7.97 -17.91 -12.15
N THR A 194 8.45 -16.67 -12.34
CA THR A 194 9.83 -16.29 -12.01
C THR A 194 10.12 -16.39 -10.52
N TYR A 195 9.09 -16.25 -9.67
CA TYR A 195 9.20 -16.37 -8.21
C TYR A 195 8.83 -17.76 -7.69
N TYR A 196 7.98 -18.51 -8.43
CA TYR A 196 7.47 -19.82 -8.04
C TYR A 196 7.64 -20.86 -9.17
N PRO A 197 8.90 -21.12 -9.61
CA PRO A 197 9.15 -21.90 -10.83
C PRO A 197 8.72 -23.37 -10.74
N ASN A 198 8.59 -23.91 -9.53
CA ASN A 198 8.25 -25.33 -9.32
C ASN A 198 6.75 -25.56 -9.02
N SER A 199 5.93 -24.51 -9.02
CA SER A 199 4.51 -24.66 -8.71
C SER A 199 3.75 -25.39 -9.82
N SER A 200 3.08 -26.48 -9.45
CA SER A 200 2.13 -27.17 -10.34
C SER A 200 0.87 -26.34 -10.54
N GLY A 201 0.43 -25.62 -9.51
CA GLY A 201 -0.72 -24.71 -9.53
C GLY A 201 -0.59 -23.62 -10.59
N MET A 202 0.61 -23.07 -10.79
CA MET A 202 0.87 -22.09 -11.86
C MET A 202 0.55 -22.64 -13.25
N SER A 203 0.92 -23.88 -13.51
CA SER A 203 0.61 -24.53 -14.78
C SER A 203 -0.89 -24.78 -14.95
N VAL A 204 -1.61 -25.07 -13.86
CA VAL A 204 -3.08 -25.16 -13.87
C VAL A 204 -3.71 -23.79 -14.21
N PHE A 205 -3.31 -22.72 -13.53
CA PHE A 205 -3.82 -21.38 -13.83
C PHE A 205 -3.56 -20.95 -15.28
N ARG A 206 -2.36 -21.24 -15.80
CA ARG A 206 -2.05 -21.00 -17.23
C ARG A 206 -2.98 -21.79 -18.15
N GLY A 207 -3.21 -23.07 -17.87
CA GLY A 207 -4.14 -23.89 -18.61
C GLY A 207 -5.55 -23.33 -18.60
N ASN A 208 -6.04 -22.89 -17.45
CA ASN A 208 -7.36 -22.28 -17.29
C ASN A 208 -7.49 -21.00 -18.15
N VAL A 209 -6.47 -20.11 -18.13
CA VAL A 209 -6.47 -18.88 -18.95
C VAL A 209 -6.43 -19.20 -20.45
N LEU A 210 -5.64 -20.20 -20.86
CA LEU A 210 -5.57 -20.63 -22.25
C LEU A 210 -6.90 -21.22 -22.75
N LEU A 211 -7.61 -21.98 -21.91
CA LEU A 211 -8.96 -22.43 -22.23
C LEU A 211 -9.94 -21.25 -22.41
N MET A 212 -9.89 -20.26 -21.52
CA MET A 212 -10.71 -19.05 -21.64
C MET A 212 -10.43 -18.26 -22.93
N ARG A 213 -9.18 -18.32 -23.42
CA ARG A 213 -8.76 -17.74 -24.70
C ARG A 213 -9.17 -18.60 -25.91
N GLY A 214 -9.63 -19.85 -25.73
CA GLY A 214 -9.93 -20.80 -26.78
C GLY A 214 -8.74 -21.65 -27.25
N ASP A 215 -7.58 -21.54 -26.62
CA ASP A 215 -6.37 -22.33 -26.92
C ASP A 215 -6.40 -23.65 -26.14
N THR A 216 -7.19 -24.58 -26.61
CA THR A 216 -7.35 -25.92 -26.01
C THR A 216 -6.04 -26.73 -26.03
N ASN A 217 -5.23 -26.59 -27.09
CA ASN A 217 -3.97 -27.30 -27.19
C ASN A 217 -2.95 -26.79 -26.18
N GLY A 218 -2.79 -25.47 -26.05
CA GLY A 218 -1.94 -24.85 -25.05
C GLY A 218 -2.37 -25.17 -23.61
N ALA A 219 -3.68 -25.22 -23.38
CA ALA A 219 -4.24 -25.61 -22.09
C ALA A 219 -3.87 -27.07 -21.74
N ALA A 220 -4.04 -28.00 -22.68
CA ALA A 220 -3.68 -29.42 -22.47
C ALA A 220 -2.19 -29.58 -22.16
N LEU A 221 -1.30 -28.84 -22.83
CA LEU A 221 0.14 -28.84 -22.54
C LEU A 221 0.41 -28.29 -21.11
N SER A 222 -0.28 -27.24 -20.72
CA SER A 222 -0.12 -26.64 -19.39
C SER A 222 -0.57 -27.60 -18.28
N TYR A 223 -1.68 -28.32 -18.46
CA TYR A 223 -2.11 -29.32 -17.49
C TYR A 223 -1.18 -30.54 -17.42
N ARG A 224 -0.62 -30.99 -18.54
CA ARG A 224 0.41 -32.04 -18.53
C ARG A 224 1.65 -31.60 -17.75
N GLU A 225 2.06 -30.34 -17.91
CA GLU A 225 3.17 -29.77 -17.14
C GLU A 225 2.84 -29.71 -15.64
N ALA A 226 1.61 -29.34 -15.26
CA ALA A 226 1.17 -29.42 -13.88
C ALA A 226 1.30 -30.82 -13.29
N ILE A 227 0.84 -31.85 -14.04
CA ILE A 227 0.94 -33.27 -13.63
C ILE A 227 2.41 -33.70 -13.55
N ARG A 228 3.27 -33.23 -14.45
CA ARG A 228 4.72 -33.52 -14.42
C ARG A 228 5.38 -32.94 -13.16
N ARG A 229 4.99 -31.73 -12.73
CA ARG A 229 5.50 -31.06 -11.52
C ARG A 229 4.94 -31.71 -10.24
N ASP A 230 3.68 -32.09 -10.26
CA ASP A 230 2.99 -32.77 -9.17
C ASP A 230 2.06 -33.84 -9.73
N SER A 231 2.50 -35.11 -9.67
CA SER A 231 1.72 -36.25 -10.15
C SER A 231 0.41 -36.49 -9.37
N THR A 232 0.22 -35.83 -8.21
CA THR A 232 -1.00 -35.93 -7.42
C THR A 232 -2.02 -34.80 -7.71
N ASN A 233 -1.68 -33.84 -8.59
CA ASN A 233 -2.54 -32.72 -8.93
C ASN A 233 -3.84 -33.20 -9.59
N GLY A 234 -4.89 -33.33 -8.79
CA GLY A 234 -6.20 -33.83 -9.22
C GLY A 234 -6.93 -32.87 -10.17
N GLU A 235 -6.75 -31.54 -9.97
CA GLU A 235 -7.38 -30.54 -10.84
C GLU A 235 -6.83 -30.62 -12.27
N ALA A 236 -5.51 -30.66 -12.42
CA ALA A 236 -4.89 -30.78 -13.75
C ALA A 236 -5.34 -32.04 -14.48
N ARG A 237 -5.45 -33.19 -13.78
CA ARG A 237 -5.96 -34.42 -14.37
C ARG A 237 -7.42 -34.32 -14.80
N GLY A 238 -8.26 -33.75 -13.95
CA GLY A 238 -9.67 -33.53 -14.27
C GLY A 238 -9.85 -32.63 -15.50
N ARG A 239 -9.17 -31.52 -15.55
CA ARG A 239 -9.21 -30.58 -16.68
C ARG A 239 -8.70 -31.22 -17.98
N LEU A 240 -7.65 -32.00 -17.93
CA LEU A 240 -7.12 -32.70 -19.10
C LEU A 240 -8.12 -33.75 -19.62
N GLN A 241 -8.81 -34.46 -18.73
CA GLN A 241 -9.87 -35.42 -19.12
C GLN A 241 -11.07 -34.70 -19.75
N GLU A 242 -11.46 -33.52 -19.22
CA GLU A 242 -12.55 -32.70 -19.79
C GLU A 242 -12.24 -32.33 -21.25
N ILE A 243 -11.01 -31.85 -21.52
CA ILE A 243 -10.55 -31.49 -22.87
C ILE A 243 -10.66 -32.71 -23.84
N HIS A 244 -10.29 -33.89 -23.38
CA HIS A 244 -10.31 -35.11 -24.22
C HIS A 244 -11.72 -35.65 -24.47
N ARG A 245 -12.72 -35.21 -23.68
CA ARG A 245 -14.14 -35.62 -23.85
C ARG A 245 -14.97 -34.66 -24.73
N THR A 246 -14.45 -33.46 -24.92
CA THR A 246 -15.11 -32.47 -25.78
C THR A 246 -14.66 -32.74 -27.22
N PRO A 247 -15.57 -33.11 -28.14
CA PRO A 247 -15.24 -33.48 -29.52
C PRO A 247 -14.71 -32.29 -30.34
#